data_1e57171f234ab498cf90296288b7bf20
#
_entry.id   1e57171f234ab498cf90296288b7bf20
#
_cell.length_a   1.000
_cell.length_b   1.000
_cell.length_c   1.000
_cell.angle_alpha   90.00
_cell.angle_beta   90.00
_cell.angle_gamma   90.00
#
_symmetry.space_group_name_H-M   'P 1'
#
loop_
_entity.id
_entity.type
_entity.pdbx_description
1 polymer ?
#
loop_
_entity_poly.entity_id
_entity_poly.type
_entity_poly.pdbx_seq_one_letter_code
_entity_poly.pdbx_strand_id
1 'polypeptide(L)'
;YVADVLPTEKFDKVWVIGNYCGWDHAKTQFLFDYTASGNVYSGVIDFAGADGVSLANTGFKLTGIAGWDDTCNWGEETKATEADEPASIQLITGGGSQDIMRYAKRFYGFEFDKTSLVLKKAWGADQIGIIGLNGDWNNDIVMEYNPKWTRFYADVDITADGTLKFRADAAWDLNWGADAFGLEGDAD
;
A
#
# COMPACT_ATOMS: atom_id res chain seq x y z
N TYR A 1 16.83 28.05 -26.82
CA TYR A 1 16.85 27.39 -25.49
C TYR A 1 16.13 26.07 -25.68
N VAL A 2 16.87 24.99 -25.88
CA VAL A 2 16.33 23.65 -25.85
C VAL A 2 16.28 23.31 -24.36
N ALA A 3 15.07 23.21 -23.78
CA ALA A 3 14.90 22.65 -22.47
C ALA A 3 15.45 21.22 -22.53
N ASP A 4 16.52 20.94 -21.78
CA ASP A 4 16.95 19.57 -21.56
C ASP A 4 15.78 18.81 -20.95
N VAL A 5 15.12 18.00 -21.76
CA VAL A 5 14.19 17.01 -21.28
C VAL A 5 15.07 16.00 -20.57
N LEU A 6 15.14 16.09 -19.24
CA LEU A 6 15.77 15.06 -18.44
C LEU A 6 15.19 13.71 -18.86
N PRO A 7 16.03 12.70 -19.11
CA PRO A 7 15.52 11.35 -19.42
C PRO A 7 14.58 10.97 -18.30
N THR A 8 13.35 10.60 -18.62
CA THR A 8 12.40 10.08 -17.66
C THR A 8 12.95 8.74 -17.18
N GLU A 9 13.69 8.79 -16.09
CA GLU A 9 14.27 7.58 -15.49
C GLU A 9 13.13 6.63 -15.15
N LYS A 10 13.16 5.45 -15.76
CA LYS A 10 12.14 4.43 -15.56
C LYS A 10 12.63 3.48 -14.49
N PHE A 11 11.85 3.31 -13.44
CA PHE A 11 12.10 2.35 -12.38
C PHE A 11 11.19 1.13 -12.56
N ASP A 12 11.69 -0.07 -12.31
CA ASP A 12 10.85 -1.28 -12.29
C ASP A 12 9.95 -1.31 -11.06
N LYS A 13 10.36 -0.64 -9.99
CA LYS A 13 9.66 -0.52 -8.71
C LYS A 13 10.10 0.71 -7.96
N VAL A 14 9.30 1.11 -6.99
CA VAL A 14 9.57 2.19 -6.04
C VAL A 14 9.65 1.58 -4.65
N TRP A 15 10.71 1.89 -3.90
CA TRP A 15 10.91 1.47 -2.51
C TRP A 15 10.06 2.33 -1.58
N VAL A 16 9.33 1.68 -0.68
CA VAL A 16 8.61 2.36 0.40
C VAL A 16 9.45 2.19 1.66
N ILE A 17 10.31 3.13 1.95
CA ILE A 17 11.30 3.03 3.03
C ILE A 17 10.87 3.86 4.23
N GLY A 18 11.00 3.31 5.44
CA GLY A 18 10.55 4.01 6.65
C GLY A 18 10.88 3.32 7.96
N ASN A 19 10.28 3.82 9.02
CA ASN A 19 10.50 3.30 10.36
C ASN A 19 10.17 1.80 10.49
N TYR A 20 9.13 1.32 9.82
CA TYR A 20 8.70 -0.08 9.87
C TYR A 20 9.79 -1.08 9.44
N CYS A 21 10.73 -0.65 8.61
CA CYS A 21 11.86 -1.45 8.14
C CYS A 21 13.21 -0.94 8.67
N GLY A 22 13.20 -0.01 9.66
CA GLY A 22 14.40 0.61 10.23
C GLY A 22 15.20 1.43 9.23
N TRP A 23 14.56 1.98 8.19
CA TRP A 23 15.19 2.73 7.09
C TRP A 23 16.21 1.91 6.29
N ASP A 24 16.11 0.57 6.34
CA ASP A 24 17.00 -0.36 5.65
C ASP A 24 16.37 -0.79 4.30
N HIS A 25 16.96 -0.36 3.19
CA HIS A 25 16.50 -0.71 1.84
C HIS A 25 16.48 -2.22 1.57
N ALA A 26 17.24 -3.02 2.32
CA ALA A 26 17.20 -4.48 2.17
C ALA A 26 15.95 -5.12 2.81
N LYS A 27 15.24 -4.40 3.67
CA LYS A 27 14.05 -4.87 4.42
C LYS A 27 12.75 -4.20 4.01
N THR A 28 12.79 -3.32 3.02
CA THR A 28 11.64 -2.52 2.60
C THR A 28 10.69 -3.31 1.69
N GLN A 29 9.48 -2.76 1.52
CA GLN A 29 8.47 -3.22 0.57
C GLN A 29 8.42 -2.27 -0.64
N PHE A 30 7.64 -2.63 -1.66
CA PHE A 30 7.69 -1.96 -2.94
C PHE A 30 6.30 -1.66 -3.51
N LEU A 31 6.24 -0.57 -4.29
CA LEU A 31 5.20 -0.36 -5.29
C LEU A 31 5.76 -0.77 -6.65
N PHE A 32 4.98 -1.45 -7.46
CA PHE A 32 5.39 -1.98 -8.76
C PHE A 32 4.64 -1.27 -9.91
N ASP A 33 5.33 -1.11 -11.03
CA ASP A 33 4.70 -0.65 -12.27
C ASP A 33 4.12 -1.86 -13.02
N TYR A 34 2.86 -2.18 -12.78
CA TYR A 34 2.15 -3.27 -13.46
C TYR A 34 1.80 -2.96 -14.92
N THR A 35 1.90 -1.70 -15.34
CA THR A 35 1.57 -1.26 -16.70
C THR A 35 2.79 -1.10 -17.59
N ALA A 36 3.99 -1.23 -17.02
CA ALA A 36 5.26 -0.96 -17.66
C ALA A 36 5.37 0.46 -18.26
N SER A 37 4.56 1.40 -17.76
CA SER A 37 4.56 2.81 -18.20
C SER A 37 5.78 3.58 -17.71
N GLY A 38 6.34 3.16 -16.58
CA GLY A 38 7.38 3.87 -15.83
C GLY A 38 6.87 5.10 -15.08
N ASN A 39 5.55 5.27 -14.96
CA ASN A 39 4.93 6.44 -14.36
C ASN A 39 4.07 6.13 -13.15
N VAL A 40 3.32 5.03 -13.14
CA VAL A 40 2.38 4.67 -12.08
C VAL A 40 2.82 3.39 -11.40
N TYR A 41 3.01 3.46 -10.09
CA TYR A 41 3.47 2.35 -9.25
C TYR A 41 2.42 2.07 -8.18
N SER A 42 2.01 0.83 -8.01
CA SER A 42 1.00 0.45 -7.02
C SER A 42 1.39 -0.80 -6.24
N GLY A 43 0.82 -0.95 -5.06
CA GLY A 43 1.07 -2.11 -4.20
C GLY A 43 0.42 -1.99 -2.85
N VAL A 44 0.50 -3.09 -2.10
CA VAL A 44 0.08 -3.15 -0.70
C VAL A 44 1.30 -3.11 0.20
N ILE A 45 1.27 -2.24 1.20
CA ILE A 45 2.34 -2.08 2.19
C ILE A 45 1.82 -2.50 3.56
N ASP A 46 2.53 -3.40 4.22
CA ASP A 46 2.34 -3.77 5.63
C ASP A 46 3.30 -2.94 6.50
N PHE A 47 2.78 -1.99 7.23
CA PHE A 47 3.56 -1.16 8.16
C PHE A 47 3.81 -1.81 9.53
N ALA A 48 3.26 -3.00 9.80
CA ALA A 48 3.68 -3.77 10.95
C ALA A 48 5.12 -4.24 10.74
N GLY A 49 6.06 -3.57 11.36
CA GLY A 49 7.45 -4.01 11.39
C GLY A 49 7.57 -5.37 12.09
N ALA A 50 8.64 -6.11 11.78
CA ALA A 50 8.96 -7.39 12.40
C ALA A 50 9.08 -7.32 13.94
N ASP A 51 9.20 -6.14 14.52
CA ASP A 51 9.51 -5.88 15.92
C ASP A 51 8.39 -5.14 16.69
N GLY A 52 7.14 -5.14 16.20
CA GLY A 52 6.00 -4.56 16.92
C GLY A 52 6.07 -3.05 17.11
N VAL A 53 6.70 -2.35 16.18
CA VAL A 53 6.73 -0.88 16.18
C VAL A 53 5.32 -0.34 16.03
N SER A 54 4.90 0.54 16.94
CA SER A 54 3.60 1.20 16.89
C SER A 54 3.47 2.01 15.60
N LEU A 55 2.43 1.74 14.82
CA LEU A 55 2.12 2.42 13.57
C LEU A 55 1.94 3.94 13.71
N ALA A 56 1.55 4.41 14.88
CA ALA A 56 1.29 5.82 15.18
C ALA A 56 2.47 6.77 14.91
N ASN A 57 3.67 6.24 14.64
CA ASN A 57 4.89 7.01 14.38
C ASN A 57 5.68 6.50 13.17
N THR A 58 5.07 5.77 12.25
CA THR A 58 5.75 5.23 11.08
C THR A 58 5.85 6.26 9.96
N GLY A 59 6.85 7.13 10.05
CA GLY A 59 7.25 7.93 8.89
C GLY A 59 7.85 7.04 7.81
N PHE A 60 7.53 7.33 6.55
CA PHE A 60 8.13 6.68 5.40
C PHE A 60 8.39 7.68 4.27
N LYS A 61 9.20 7.28 3.31
CA LYS A 61 9.46 7.99 2.05
C LYS A 61 9.42 7.01 0.89
N LEU A 62 9.40 7.54 -0.30
CA LEU A 62 9.54 6.76 -1.52
C LEU A 62 10.92 7.00 -2.13
N THR A 63 11.57 5.94 -2.65
CA THR A 63 12.82 6.09 -3.40
C THR A 63 12.78 5.24 -4.68
N GLY A 64 13.41 5.76 -5.75
CA GLY A 64 13.48 5.06 -7.03
C GLY A 64 14.60 4.02 -7.11
N ILE A 65 15.53 4.06 -6.17
CA ILE A 65 16.67 3.15 -6.07
C ILE A 65 16.82 2.62 -4.64
N ALA A 66 17.63 1.57 -4.46
CA ALA A 66 18.02 1.05 -3.14
C ALA A 66 19.07 1.96 -2.48
N GLY A 67 18.70 3.21 -2.21
CA GLY A 67 19.60 4.23 -1.66
C GLY A 67 18.93 5.59 -1.62
N TRP A 68 19.72 6.60 -1.21
CA TRP A 68 19.29 7.99 -1.12
C TRP A 68 19.90 8.80 -2.25
N ASP A 69 19.07 9.24 -3.18
CA ASP A 69 19.44 10.12 -4.28
C ASP A 69 18.40 11.23 -4.41
N ASP A 70 18.84 12.46 -4.45
CA ASP A 70 17.95 13.64 -4.47
C ASP A 70 17.10 13.75 -5.74
N THR A 71 17.44 13.02 -6.79
CA THR A 71 16.66 13.01 -8.03
C THR A 71 15.48 12.02 -8.01
N CYS A 72 15.53 11.04 -7.12
CA CYS A 72 14.52 9.98 -7.01
C CYS A 72 14.15 9.59 -5.57
N ASN A 73 14.11 10.59 -4.71
CA ASN A 73 13.68 10.51 -3.31
C ASN A 73 12.48 11.44 -3.14
N TRP A 74 11.33 10.89 -2.71
CA TRP A 74 10.07 11.62 -2.62
C TRP A 74 9.46 11.53 -1.23
N GLY A 75 8.97 12.67 -0.76
CA GLY A 75 8.29 12.82 0.51
C GLY A 75 7.45 14.09 0.52
N GLU A 76 6.88 14.45 1.68
CA GLU A 76 6.09 15.67 1.81
C GLU A 76 6.96 16.91 1.81
N GLU A 77 6.42 18.06 1.39
CA GLU A 77 7.10 19.36 1.52
C GLU A 77 7.18 19.78 3.00
N THR A 78 6.12 19.49 3.75
CA THR A 78 6.01 19.85 5.16
C THR A 78 5.66 18.63 5.98
N LYS A 79 6.36 18.41 7.10
CA LYS A 79 6.09 17.29 7.99
C LYS A 79 4.70 17.41 8.61
N ALA A 80 3.88 16.38 8.44
CA ALA A 80 2.60 16.27 9.12
C ALA A 80 2.81 16.03 10.64
N THR A 81 1.90 16.58 11.44
CA THR A 81 1.92 16.45 12.90
C THR A 81 0.94 15.39 13.42
N GLU A 82 0.05 14.92 12.55
CA GLU A 82 -0.97 13.93 12.87
C GLU A 82 -1.32 13.06 11.66
N ALA A 83 -1.89 11.89 11.92
CA ALA A 83 -2.39 10.99 10.89
C ALA A 83 -3.85 11.36 10.54
N ASP A 84 -4.02 12.18 9.50
CA ASP A 84 -5.31 12.68 9.02
C ASP A 84 -5.90 11.86 7.86
N GLU A 85 -5.24 10.76 7.49
CA GLU A 85 -5.70 9.76 6.52
C GLU A 85 -6.15 10.32 5.15
N PRO A 86 -5.43 11.25 4.51
CA PRO A 86 -5.88 11.85 3.27
C PRO A 86 -5.98 10.81 2.12
N ALA A 87 -6.91 11.06 1.19
CA ALA A 87 -7.06 10.21 0.01
C ALA A 87 -5.86 10.34 -0.95
N SER A 88 -5.18 11.47 -0.95
CA SER A 88 -3.97 11.71 -1.75
C SER A 88 -3.08 12.77 -1.12
N ILE A 89 -1.79 12.68 -1.42
CA ILE A 89 -0.76 13.63 -0.97
C ILE A 89 0.05 14.07 -2.18
N GLN A 90 0.31 15.38 -2.28
CA GLN A 90 1.30 15.91 -3.21
C GLN A 90 2.69 15.75 -2.58
N LEU A 91 3.59 15.09 -3.28
CA LEU A 91 4.97 14.92 -2.87
C LEU A 91 5.90 15.91 -3.57
N ILE A 92 7.08 16.10 -3.01
CA ILE A 92 8.21 16.79 -3.63
C ILE A 92 9.41 15.85 -3.77
N THR A 93 10.34 16.19 -4.65
CA THR A 93 11.58 15.45 -4.88
C THR A 93 12.72 16.06 -4.07
N GLY A 94 13.63 15.22 -3.57
CA GLY A 94 14.91 15.65 -3.03
C GLY A 94 15.07 15.48 -1.53
N GLY A 95 16.30 15.71 -1.07
CA GLY A 95 16.70 15.55 0.34
C GLY A 95 16.03 16.50 1.32
N GLY A 96 15.40 17.58 0.85
CA GLY A 96 14.58 18.49 1.67
C GLY A 96 13.17 17.98 1.97
N SER A 97 12.72 16.93 1.26
CA SER A 97 11.39 16.36 1.50
C SER A 97 11.30 15.69 2.88
N GLN A 98 10.14 15.82 3.52
CA GLN A 98 9.86 15.30 4.84
C GLN A 98 9.26 13.88 4.76
N ASP A 99 9.28 13.17 5.88
CA ASP A 99 8.63 11.86 6.00
C ASP A 99 7.11 12.01 5.87
N ILE A 100 6.49 11.04 5.20
CA ILE A 100 5.05 10.90 5.12
C ILE A 100 4.58 10.25 6.42
N MET A 101 3.80 10.98 7.24
CA MET A 101 3.37 10.54 8.58
C MET A 101 1.85 10.61 8.75
N ARG A 102 1.08 10.56 7.65
CA ARG A 102 -0.36 10.79 7.64
C ARG A 102 -1.21 9.55 7.81
N TYR A 103 -0.61 8.37 7.89
CA TYR A 103 -1.29 7.09 7.86
C TYR A 103 -1.03 6.29 9.13
N ALA A 104 -2.11 5.78 9.78
CA ALA A 104 -2.04 5.13 11.08
C ALA A 104 -2.44 3.66 11.08
N LYS A 105 -3.01 3.13 9.98
CA LYS A 105 -3.40 1.73 9.87
C LYS A 105 -2.23 0.83 9.48
N ARG A 106 -2.41 -0.47 9.67
CA ARG A 106 -1.37 -1.46 9.37
C ARG A 106 -1.13 -1.63 7.88
N PHE A 107 -2.20 -1.79 7.09
CA PHE A 107 -2.11 -2.07 5.66
C PHE A 107 -2.64 -0.91 4.84
N TYR A 108 -1.94 -0.60 3.76
CA TYR A 108 -2.42 0.37 2.77
C TYR A 108 -2.19 -0.14 1.36
N GLY A 109 -3.23 -0.01 0.52
CA GLY A 109 -3.07 0.00 -0.93
C GLY A 109 -2.71 1.39 -1.38
N PHE A 110 -1.51 1.57 -1.94
CA PHE A 110 -1.04 2.83 -2.49
C PHE A 110 -0.90 2.79 -4.01
N GLU A 111 -1.09 3.96 -4.63
CA GLU A 111 -0.72 4.26 -6.00
C GLU A 111 0.12 5.54 -6.02
N PHE A 112 1.32 5.47 -6.58
CA PHE A 112 2.20 6.62 -6.76
C PHE A 112 2.33 6.94 -8.24
N ASP A 113 1.88 8.13 -8.64
CA ASP A 113 2.13 8.68 -9.98
C ASP A 113 3.40 9.56 -9.92
N LYS A 114 4.48 9.04 -10.51
CA LYS A 114 5.78 9.71 -10.54
C LYS A 114 5.76 10.99 -11.39
N THR A 115 4.86 11.10 -12.36
CA THR A 115 4.78 12.28 -13.23
C THR A 115 4.16 13.47 -12.51
N SER A 116 3.08 13.25 -11.80
CA SER A 116 2.40 14.29 -11.00
C SER A 116 2.94 14.39 -9.59
N LEU A 117 3.78 13.44 -9.14
CA LEU A 117 4.27 13.29 -7.77
C LEU A 117 3.12 13.15 -6.75
N VAL A 118 2.06 12.46 -7.11
CA VAL A 118 0.91 12.23 -6.25
C VAL A 118 0.93 10.81 -5.71
N LEU A 119 0.91 10.68 -4.40
CA LEU A 119 0.64 9.41 -3.71
C LEU A 119 -0.84 9.35 -3.35
N LYS A 120 -1.57 8.35 -3.86
CA LYS A 120 -2.97 8.08 -3.53
C LYS A 120 -3.07 6.90 -2.59
N LYS A 121 -3.95 7.02 -1.60
CA LYS A 121 -4.43 5.92 -0.79
C LYS A 121 -5.67 5.31 -1.46
N ALA A 122 -5.53 4.10 -2.01
CA ALA A 122 -6.65 3.36 -2.55
C ALA A 122 -7.55 2.86 -1.41
N TRP A 123 -6.92 2.34 -0.34
CA TRP A 123 -7.59 1.87 0.88
C TRP A 123 -6.57 1.77 2.03
N GLY A 124 -7.11 1.63 3.27
CA GLY A 124 -6.32 1.36 4.47
C GLY A 124 -7.09 0.48 5.45
N ALA A 125 -6.42 -0.49 6.10
CA ALA A 125 -7.02 -1.45 7.03
C ALA A 125 -6.02 -1.94 8.08
N ASP A 126 -6.52 -2.37 9.23
CA ASP A 126 -5.71 -3.04 10.25
C ASP A 126 -5.72 -4.56 10.06
N GLN A 127 -6.76 -5.09 9.42
CA GLN A 127 -6.88 -6.49 9.05
C GLN A 127 -7.77 -6.66 7.80
N ILE A 128 -7.56 -7.78 7.10
CA ILE A 128 -8.45 -8.25 6.03
C ILE A 128 -8.98 -9.62 6.46
N GLY A 129 -10.28 -9.84 6.28
CA GLY A 129 -10.95 -11.10 6.63
C GLY A 129 -11.82 -11.64 5.53
N ILE A 130 -12.12 -12.93 5.60
CA ILE A 130 -13.10 -13.64 4.80
C ILE A 130 -14.37 -13.75 5.63
N ILE A 131 -15.51 -13.38 5.06
CA ILE A 131 -16.84 -13.48 5.68
C ILE A 131 -17.80 -14.25 4.75
N GLY A 132 -18.73 -14.99 5.31
CA GLY A 132 -19.73 -15.78 4.57
C GLY A 132 -19.30 -17.19 4.22
N LEU A 133 -18.04 -17.56 4.39
CA LEU A 133 -17.56 -18.92 4.14
C LEU A 133 -18.36 -19.95 4.94
N ASN A 134 -18.80 -21.02 4.29
CA ASN A 134 -19.67 -22.07 4.87
C ASN A 134 -20.99 -21.51 5.47
N GLY A 135 -21.46 -20.35 5.00
CA GLY A 135 -22.67 -19.69 5.48
C GLY A 135 -22.49 -18.88 6.78
N ASP A 136 -21.27 -18.73 7.30
CA ASP A 136 -21.02 -17.90 8.49
C ASP A 136 -20.81 -16.44 8.10
N TRP A 137 -21.86 -15.65 8.29
CA TRP A 137 -21.86 -14.20 8.06
C TRP A 137 -21.65 -13.39 9.36
N ASN A 138 -21.24 -14.03 10.46
CA ASN A 138 -21.06 -13.38 11.76
C ASN A 138 -19.60 -13.27 12.17
N ASN A 139 -18.76 -14.20 11.73
CA ASN A 139 -17.37 -14.29 12.16
C ASN A 139 -16.42 -14.23 10.96
N ASP A 140 -15.45 -13.33 11.01
CA ASP A 140 -14.40 -13.23 9.99
C ASP A 140 -13.30 -14.27 10.24
N ILE A 141 -12.84 -14.86 9.18
CA ILE A 141 -11.56 -15.57 9.16
C ILE A 141 -10.49 -14.56 8.79
N VAL A 142 -9.67 -14.14 9.74
CA VAL A 142 -8.62 -13.16 9.53
C VAL A 142 -7.54 -13.76 8.63
N MET A 143 -7.17 -13.03 7.58
CA MET A 143 -6.13 -13.44 6.64
C MET A 143 -4.75 -12.97 7.10
N GLU A 144 -3.74 -13.76 6.81
CA GLU A 144 -2.34 -13.37 6.95
C GLU A 144 -1.86 -12.65 5.69
N TYR A 145 -0.88 -11.76 5.84
CA TYR A 145 -0.25 -11.08 4.70
C TYR A 145 1.17 -11.63 4.48
N ASN A 146 1.48 -11.98 3.24
CA ASN A 146 2.83 -12.37 2.84
C ASN A 146 3.46 -11.25 1.98
N PRO A 147 4.43 -10.48 2.51
CA PRO A 147 5.04 -9.36 1.80
C PRO A 147 5.87 -9.79 0.59
N LYS A 148 6.36 -11.03 0.56
CA LYS A 148 7.12 -11.56 -0.58
C LYS A 148 6.21 -11.82 -1.80
N TRP A 149 4.97 -12.22 -1.54
CA TRP A 149 3.97 -12.46 -2.57
C TRP A 149 3.03 -11.27 -2.78
N THR A 150 3.12 -10.26 -1.90
CA THR A 150 2.21 -9.11 -1.87
C THR A 150 0.74 -9.52 -1.85
N ARG A 151 0.40 -10.56 -1.05
CA ARG A 151 -0.92 -11.18 -1.02
C ARG A 151 -1.36 -11.49 0.39
N PHE A 152 -2.67 -11.33 0.62
CA PHE A 152 -3.35 -11.92 1.75
C PHE A 152 -3.69 -13.39 1.45
N TYR A 153 -3.61 -14.24 2.47
CA TYR A 153 -3.95 -15.66 2.37
C TYR A 153 -4.55 -16.17 3.68
N ALA A 154 -5.34 -17.23 3.59
CA ALA A 154 -5.80 -18.02 4.72
C ALA A 154 -5.99 -19.47 4.26
N ASP A 155 -5.65 -20.42 5.12
CA ASP A 155 -6.00 -21.83 4.92
C ASP A 155 -7.37 -22.07 5.51
N VAL A 156 -8.31 -22.54 4.69
CA VAL A 156 -9.71 -22.69 5.08
C VAL A 156 -10.29 -24.01 4.58
N ASP A 157 -11.14 -24.64 5.40
CA ASP A 157 -11.93 -25.80 5.00
C ASP A 157 -13.27 -25.34 4.41
N ILE A 158 -13.55 -25.72 3.16
CA ILE A 158 -14.83 -25.48 2.51
C ILE A 158 -15.70 -26.70 2.69
N THR A 159 -16.73 -26.60 3.53
CA THR A 159 -17.61 -27.72 3.92
C THR A 159 -19.01 -27.59 3.34
N ALA A 160 -19.38 -26.46 2.74
CA ALA A 160 -20.65 -26.20 2.11
C ALA A 160 -20.49 -25.25 0.92
N ASP A 161 -21.38 -25.38 -0.06
CA ASP A 161 -21.52 -24.39 -1.12
C ASP A 161 -22.07 -23.09 -0.54
N GLY A 162 -21.63 -21.96 -1.09
CA GLY A 162 -22.07 -20.65 -0.62
C GLY A 162 -21.31 -19.50 -1.26
N THR A 163 -21.63 -18.31 -0.83
CA THR A 163 -20.98 -17.08 -1.21
C THR A 163 -20.09 -16.58 -0.08
N LEU A 164 -19.03 -15.88 -0.43
CA LEU A 164 -18.15 -15.19 0.53
C LEU A 164 -17.81 -13.80 0.03
N LYS A 165 -17.40 -12.96 0.96
CA LYS A 165 -16.77 -11.67 0.66
C LYS A 165 -15.48 -11.53 1.45
N PHE A 166 -14.62 -10.63 0.97
CA PHE A 166 -13.50 -10.11 1.75
C PHE A 166 -13.90 -8.77 2.33
N ARG A 167 -13.47 -8.47 3.54
CA ARG A 167 -13.71 -7.14 4.12
C ARG A 167 -12.57 -6.70 5.03
N ALA A 168 -12.44 -5.38 5.18
CA ALA A 168 -11.48 -4.76 6.06
C ALA A 168 -12.07 -4.57 7.47
N ASP A 169 -11.26 -4.75 8.49
CA ASP A 169 -11.54 -4.38 9.87
C ASP A 169 -12.85 -4.97 10.43
N ALA A 170 -13.29 -6.12 9.92
CA ALA A 170 -14.57 -6.75 10.23
C ALA A 170 -15.79 -5.82 10.03
N ALA A 171 -15.67 -4.83 9.14
CA ALA A 171 -16.70 -3.83 8.84
C ALA A 171 -17.15 -3.89 7.38
N TRP A 172 -18.32 -3.31 7.07
CA TRP A 172 -18.86 -3.30 5.72
C TRP A 172 -18.50 -2.04 4.91
N ASP A 173 -17.81 -1.08 5.51
CA ASP A 173 -17.40 0.17 4.84
C ASP A 173 -16.42 -0.09 3.69
N LEU A 174 -15.56 -1.10 3.83
CA LEU A 174 -14.62 -1.53 2.82
C LEU A 174 -14.69 -3.04 2.65
N ASN A 175 -15.30 -3.48 1.56
CA ASN A 175 -15.43 -4.90 1.25
C ASN A 175 -15.26 -5.17 -0.26
N TRP A 176 -14.94 -6.42 -0.60
CA TRP A 176 -14.72 -6.88 -1.97
C TRP A 176 -15.49 -8.18 -2.21
N GLY A 177 -16.24 -8.22 -3.32
CA GLY A 177 -16.92 -9.39 -3.84
C GLY A 177 -16.37 -9.81 -5.19
N ALA A 178 -17.14 -10.64 -5.92
CA ALA A 178 -16.76 -11.16 -7.22
C ALA A 178 -16.37 -10.07 -8.24
N ASP A 179 -17.08 -8.95 -8.26
CA ASP A 179 -16.83 -7.84 -9.18
C ASP A 179 -15.44 -7.21 -9.01
N ALA A 180 -14.93 -7.15 -7.79
CA ALA A 180 -13.61 -6.59 -7.48
C ALA A 180 -12.47 -7.42 -8.07
N PHE A 181 -12.71 -8.68 -8.39
CA PHE A 181 -11.71 -9.61 -8.92
C PHE A 181 -11.92 -9.96 -10.41
N GLY A 182 -12.88 -9.33 -11.08
CA GLY A 182 -13.23 -9.64 -12.46
C GLY A 182 -13.74 -11.07 -12.64
N LEU A 183 -14.26 -11.68 -11.59
CA LEU A 183 -14.89 -12.99 -11.65
C LEU A 183 -16.35 -12.82 -12.05
N GLU A 184 -16.79 -13.54 -13.09
CA GLU A 184 -18.21 -13.62 -13.42
C GLU A 184 -18.91 -14.44 -12.34
N GLY A 185 -19.73 -13.81 -11.53
CA GLY A 185 -20.55 -14.43 -10.48
C GLY A 185 -21.62 -13.46 -10.03
N ASP A 186 -22.74 -13.98 -9.53
CA ASP A 186 -23.84 -13.17 -9.02
C ASP A 186 -23.31 -12.26 -7.90
N ALA A 187 -23.47 -10.96 -8.11
CA ALA A 187 -23.21 -9.93 -7.11
C ALA A 187 -24.43 -9.86 -6.19
N ASP A 188 -24.46 -10.67 -5.13
CA ASP A 188 -25.37 -10.52 -4.00
C ASP A 188 -24.63 -10.04 -2.77
#